data_f2ab74adbf3199d34579c1615090248d
#
_entry.id   f2ab74adbf3199d34579c1615090248d
#
_cell.length_a   1.000
_cell.length_b   1.000
_cell.length_c   1.000
_cell.angle_alpha   90.00
_cell.angle_beta   90.00
_cell.angle_gamma   90.00
#
_symmetry.space_group_name_H-M   'P 1'
#
loop_
_entity.id
_entity.type
_entity.pdbx_description
1 polymer ?
#
loop_
_entity_poly.entity_id
_entity_poly.type
_entity_poly.pdbx_seq_one_letter_code
_entity_poly.pdbx_strand_id
1 'polypeptide(L)' 'MERTVLRILGKRGRTTIPWPIRAELEWFPGDVLLFEPDPPGRVVITRLEVV' A
#
# COMPACT_ATOMS: atom_id res chain seq x y z
N MET A 1 -16.94 8.00 0.28
CA MET A 1 -17.06 6.60 -0.14
C MET A 1 -15.75 5.88 0.12
N GLU A 2 -15.83 4.70 0.68
CA GLU A 2 -14.64 3.95 1.01
C GLU A 2 -14.08 3.21 -0.19
N ARG A 3 -12.77 3.14 -0.26
CA ARG A 3 -12.07 2.43 -1.30
C ARG A 3 -11.53 1.12 -0.75
N THR A 4 -12.43 0.28 -0.30
CA THR A 4 -12.04 -0.99 0.31
C THR A 4 -11.86 -2.04 -0.77
N VAL A 5 -10.68 -2.63 -0.82
CA VAL A 5 -10.34 -3.64 -1.82
C VAL A 5 -9.67 -4.80 -1.13
N LEU A 6 -10.03 -6.02 -1.52
CA LEU A 6 -9.41 -7.23 -1.01
C LEU A 6 -8.39 -7.75 -2.03
N ARG A 7 -7.25 -8.19 -1.52
CA ARG A 7 -6.23 -8.84 -2.33
C ARG A 7 -5.69 -10.02 -1.57
N ILE A 8 -5.22 -11.00 -2.31
CA ILE A 8 -4.63 -12.20 -1.72
C ILE A 8 -3.12 -12.01 -1.70
N LEU A 9 -2.51 -12.32 -0.57
CA LEU A 9 -1.06 -12.31 -0.47
C LEU A 9 -0.53 -13.51 -1.22
N GLY A 10 0.25 -13.26 -2.26
CA GLY A 10 0.77 -14.30 -3.11
C GLY A 10 2.07 -14.88 -2.60
N LYS A 11 2.64 -15.76 -3.41
CA LYS A 11 3.93 -16.36 -3.12
C LYS A 11 4.97 -15.26 -3.02
N ARG A 12 5.97 -15.48 -2.17
CA ARG A 12 7.05 -14.53 -1.91
C ARG A 12 6.54 -13.23 -1.30
N GLY A 13 5.34 -13.28 -0.70
CA GLY A 13 4.81 -12.11 -0.02
C GLY A 13 4.38 -11.00 -0.96
N ARG A 14 3.94 -11.33 -2.17
CA ARG A 14 3.58 -10.32 -3.15
C ARG A 14 2.08 -10.06 -3.17
N THR A 15 1.73 -8.82 -3.34
CA THR A 15 0.37 -8.43 -3.65
C THR A 15 0.43 -7.10 -4.39
N THR A 16 -0.63 -6.80 -5.12
CA THR A 16 -0.70 -5.55 -5.88
C THR A 16 -1.49 -4.54 -5.07
N ILE A 17 -0.96 -3.33 -4.96
CA ILE A 17 -1.72 -2.23 -4.37
C ILE A 17 -2.73 -1.79 -5.42
N PRO A 18 -4.03 -1.87 -5.11
CA PRO A 18 -5.07 -1.61 -6.11
C PRO A 18 -5.03 -0.18 -6.64
N TRP A 19 -5.33 -0.05 -7.93
CA TRP A 19 -5.32 1.26 -8.57
C TRP A 19 -6.19 2.31 -7.88
N PRO A 20 -7.43 1.99 -7.44
CA PRO A 20 -8.23 3.03 -6.79
C PRO A 20 -7.56 3.62 -5.56
N ILE A 21 -6.84 2.79 -4.81
CA ILE A 21 -6.12 3.26 -3.63
C ILE A 21 -4.92 4.10 -4.05
N ARG A 22 -4.16 3.61 -5.04
CA ARG A 22 -2.99 4.36 -5.51
C ARG A 22 -3.39 5.71 -6.07
N ALA A 23 -4.49 5.76 -6.81
CA ALA A 23 -4.96 7.00 -7.41
C ALA A 23 -5.38 8.00 -6.33
N GLU A 24 -6.08 7.53 -5.33
CA GLU A 24 -6.55 8.40 -4.27
C GLU A 24 -5.39 8.97 -3.45
N LEU A 25 -4.37 8.15 -3.21
CA LEU A 25 -3.21 8.57 -2.43
C LEU A 25 -2.12 9.19 -3.28
N GLU A 26 -2.29 9.20 -4.60
CA GLU A 26 -1.31 9.75 -5.54
C GLU A 26 0.04 9.04 -5.43
N TRP A 27 -0.03 7.71 -5.38
CA TRP A 27 1.18 6.88 -5.36
C TRP A 27 1.50 6.43 -6.78
N PHE A 28 2.72 6.70 -7.23
CA PHE A 28 3.12 6.42 -8.60
C PHE A 28 4.38 5.55 -8.62
N PRO A 29 4.63 4.86 -9.75
CA PRO A 29 5.84 4.08 -9.87
C PRO A 29 7.07 4.91 -9.56
N GLY A 30 7.99 4.33 -8.79
CA GLY A 30 9.18 5.03 -8.36
C GLY A 30 9.09 5.64 -6.99
N ASP A 31 7.88 5.76 -6.45
CA ASP A 31 7.73 6.26 -5.09
C ASP A 31 8.32 5.28 -4.09
N VAL A 32 8.86 5.80 -3.01
CA VAL A 32 9.41 4.99 -1.94
C VAL A 32 8.37 4.87 -0.83
N LEU A 33 8.10 3.64 -0.42
CA LEU A 33 7.08 3.37 0.57
C LEU A 33 7.72 2.78 1.83
N LEU A 34 7.27 3.27 2.97
CA LEU A 34 7.68 2.76 4.27
C LEU A 34 6.59 1.84 4.80
N PHE A 35 6.97 0.62 5.17
CA PHE A 35 6.06 -0.37 5.73
C PHE A 35 6.33 -0.51 7.21
N GLU A 36 5.31 -0.28 8.02
CA GLU A 36 5.44 -0.42 9.47
C GLU A 36 4.37 -1.36 9.99
N PRO A 37 4.77 -2.41 10.72
CA PRO A 37 3.76 -3.30 11.29
C PRO A 37 2.94 -2.58 12.35
N ASP A 38 1.66 -2.90 12.38
CA ASP A 38 0.73 -2.34 13.36
C ASP A 38 -0.09 -3.50 13.91
N PRO A 39 0.47 -4.25 14.87
CA PRO A 39 -0.22 -5.43 15.38
C PRO A 39 -1.51 -5.07 16.11
N PRO A 40 -2.47 -6.00 16.13
CA PRO A 40 -2.43 -7.27 15.43
C PRO A 40 -2.96 -7.15 14.00
N GLY A 41 -2.28 -7.81 13.06
CA GLY A 41 -2.84 -8.06 11.74
C GLY A 41 -2.91 -6.88 10.78
N ARG A 42 -2.23 -5.76 11.08
CA ARG A 42 -2.27 -4.59 10.22
C ARG A 42 -0.87 -4.10 9.88
N VAL A 43 -0.78 -3.34 8.82
CA VAL A 43 0.45 -2.65 8.42
C VAL A 43 0.07 -1.23 8.00
N VAL A 44 0.91 -0.28 8.35
CA VAL A 44 0.77 1.09 7.89
C VAL A 44 1.82 1.32 6.80
N ILE A 45 1.37 1.81 5.66
CA ILE A 45 2.25 2.09 4.53
C ILE A 45 2.22 3.58 4.28
N THR A 46 3.38 4.19 4.26
CA THR A 46 3.49 5.63 4.07
C THR A 46 4.41 5.91 2.90
N ARG A 47 3.98 6.80 1.99
CA ARG A 47 4.87 7.23 0.92
C ARG A 47 5.82 8.27 1.48
N LEU A 48 7.11 8.05 1.29
CA LEU A 48 8.12 8.99 1.71
C LEU A 48 8.31 10.04 0.65
N GLU A 49 8.37 11.29 1.08
CA GLU A 49 8.65 12.37 0.15
C GLU A 49 10.14 12.54 0.02
N VAL A 50 10.58 12.62 -1.24
CA VAL A 50 11.97 12.85 -1.54
C VAL A 50 12.11 14.32 -1.96
N VAL A 51 12.93 15.01 -1.21
CA VAL A 51 13.14 16.43 -1.47
C VAL A 51 14.30 16.63 -2.42
#